data_75bd46f9e5b7be1ec1b8c657d269d593
#
_entry.id   75bd46f9e5b7be1ec1b8c657d269d593
#
_cell.length_a   1.000
_cell.length_b   1.000
_cell.length_c   1.000
_cell.angle_alpha   90.00
_cell.angle_beta   90.00
_cell.angle_gamma   90.00
#
_symmetry.space_group_name_H-M   'P 1'
#
loop_
_entity.id
_entity.type
_entity.pdbx_description
1 polymer ?
#
loop_
_entity_poly.entity_id
_entity_poly.type
_entity_poly.pdbx_seq_one_letter_code
_entity_poly.pdbx_strand_id
1 'polypeptide(L)'
;MPNERTPKKPREQYRLRTRLIHGSFATGRWDYDHHVVPPQSSSATYRLSSVHRGAQGFVEFATPESRRAPIYIYDRLDEPSRGMLEENLAAAEGGEVAVTFATGMAAVSGALGVLTATGDHIVAHQILYGCTHSLLTSWLPRYKIHTDFCDLTKPESLTKVATKNCRVVYLETPVNPTMELIDLRALRQVVDRLNEGRPEAEKIRIVVDNTFATPYCQRPLQHGVDIVVHSLTKDIGGFGTDMGGAVIGSGTYFNHLMLYRKDFGGVLSPKCAWPILVYGLPTLAARMVNQQKSAMQVAEFLLRQPKVRRVVYPGLPNFAQRELAHRQMTTPDGSFAPGHMLYFELKGKNGDVKSAAEAAERFVDYIAEKSYTVTLAVSLGQIKTLIENPFSMTHASVPEDEKIRSGLQPGGIRLSLGLEDWHDIIADLEDALEVV
;
A
#
# COMPACT_ATOMS: atom_id res chain seq x y z
N MET A 1 -35.46 17.70 -15.46
CA MET A 1 -34.57 17.50 -14.34
C MET A 1 -34.36 16.00 -14.22
N PRO A 2 -33.14 15.47 -14.30
CA PRO A 2 -32.96 14.04 -14.06
C PRO A 2 -33.42 13.72 -12.64
N ASN A 3 -34.14 12.64 -12.47
CA ASN A 3 -34.52 12.11 -11.16
C ASN A 3 -33.26 11.66 -10.43
N GLU A 4 -32.66 12.52 -9.64
CA GLU A 4 -31.59 12.10 -8.73
C GLU A 4 -32.13 11.00 -7.83
N ARG A 5 -31.66 9.76 -8.03
CA ARG A 5 -31.95 8.66 -7.12
C ARG A 5 -31.33 9.00 -5.77
N THR A 6 -32.12 9.55 -4.88
CA THR A 6 -31.68 9.78 -3.50
C THR A 6 -31.75 8.44 -2.75
N PRO A 7 -30.63 7.89 -2.30
CA PRO A 7 -30.63 6.66 -1.50
C PRO A 7 -31.49 6.84 -0.24
N LYS A 8 -32.16 5.76 0.21
CA LYS A 8 -32.98 5.78 1.44
C LYS A 8 -32.20 6.15 2.70
N LYS A 9 -30.88 6.02 2.68
CA LYS A 9 -29.98 6.41 3.76
C LYS A 9 -28.70 7.02 3.18
N PRO A 10 -27.96 7.86 3.93
CA PRO A 10 -26.68 8.41 3.51
C PRO A 10 -25.70 7.31 3.10
N ARG A 11 -24.87 7.59 2.08
CA ARG A 11 -23.92 6.59 1.51
C ARG A 11 -22.96 6.04 2.55
N GLU A 12 -22.55 6.86 3.51
CA GLU A 12 -21.66 6.51 4.61
C GLU A 12 -22.23 5.41 5.53
N GLN A 13 -23.55 5.27 5.56
CA GLN A 13 -24.24 4.23 6.33
C GLN A 13 -24.28 2.86 5.65
N TYR A 14 -23.86 2.78 4.38
CA TYR A 14 -23.69 1.49 3.71
C TYR A 14 -22.35 0.87 4.08
N ARG A 15 -22.30 -0.47 4.12
CA ARG A 15 -21.06 -1.22 4.37
C ARG A 15 -20.04 -0.91 3.29
N LEU A 16 -18.74 -0.92 3.65
CA LEU A 16 -17.65 -0.58 2.74
C LEU A 16 -17.74 -1.37 1.42
N ARG A 17 -17.95 -2.68 1.49
CA ARG A 17 -18.08 -3.54 0.31
C ARG A 17 -19.09 -2.99 -0.70
N THR A 18 -20.27 -2.56 -0.23
CA THR A 18 -21.29 -1.94 -1.09
C THR A 18 -20.82 -0.62 -1.66
N ARG A 19 -20.16 0.21 -0.84
CA ARG A 19 -19.64 1.52 -1.29
C ARG A 19 -18.55 1.38 -2.34
N LEU A 20 -17.67 0.38 -2.23
CA LEU A 20 -16.61 0.13 -3.22
C LEU A 20 -17.19 -0.33 -4.58
N ILE A 21 -18.32 -1.04 -4.58
CA ILE A 21 -19.00 -1.47 -5.81
C ILE A 21 -19.71 -0.30 -6.50
N HIS A 22 -20.44 0.51 -5.73
CA HIS A 22 -21.26 1.59 -6.29
C HIS A 22 -20.53 2.92 -6.39
N GLY A 23 -19.36 3.05 -5.76
CA GLY A 23 -18.61 4.30 -5.70
C GLY A 23 -19.26 5.38 -4.83
N SER A 24 -18.58 6.49 -4.73
CA SER A 24 -19.02 7.67 -3.96
C SER A 24 -19.13 8.93 -4.82
N PHE A 25 -19.16 8.78 -6.13
CA PHE A 25 -19.19 9.92 -7.03
C PHE A 25 -20.53 10.67 -6.99
N ALA A 26 -20.43 11.97 -7.02
CA ALA A 26 -21.59 12.83 -7.23
C ALA A 26 -21.94 12.81 -8.71
N THR A 27 -23.12 12.25 -9.05
CA THR A 27 -23.55 12.05 -10.44
C THR A 27 -23.56 13.34 -11.25
N GLY A 28 -23.99 14.45 -10.68
CA GLY A 28 -23.98 15.76 -11.34
C GLY A 28 -22.58 16.28 -11.73
N ARG A 29 -21.52 15.72 -11.15
CA ARG A 29 -20.14 16.06 -11.49
C ARG A 29 -19.64 15.31 -12.73
N TRP A 30 -20.08 14.06 -12.92
CA TRP A 30 -19.53 13.16 -13.92
C TRP A 30 -20.42 12.94 -15.14
N ASP A 31 -21.65 13.40 -15.13
CA ASP A 31 -22.64 13.35 -16.21
C ASP A 31 -22.75 11.98 -16.94
N TYR A 32 -23.00 10.91 -16.15
CA TYR A 32 -23.25 9.57 -16.71
C TYR A 32 -24.35 8.81 -15.96
N ASP A 33 -25.42 9.49 -15.63
CA ASP A 33 -26.55 8.97 -14.86
C ASP A 33 -27.18 7.69 -15.44
N HIS A 34 -26.98 7.45 -16.73
CA HIS A 34 -27.54 6.29 -17.42
C HIS A 34 -26.57 5.11 -17.56
N HIS A 35 -25.31 5.23 -17.09
CA HIS A 35 -24.34 4.15 -17.16
C HIS A 35 -24.34 3.31 -15.89
N VAL A 36 -24.37 1.99 -16.06
CA VAL A 36 -24.17 1.04 -14.95
C VAL A 36 -22.68 0.96 -14.57
N VAL A 37 -21.82 1.01 -15.57
CA VAL A 37 -20.35 1.04 -15.40
C VAL A 37 -19.86 2.42 -15.88
N PRO A 38 -19.03 3.12 -15.10
CA PRO A 38 -18.50 4.42 -15.50
C PRO A 38 -17.82 4.36 -16.86
N PRO A 39 -18.05 5.31 -17.76
CA PRO A 39 -17.32 5.36 -19.02
C PRO A 39 -15.84 5.66 -18.79
N GLN A 40 -14.97 5.13 -19.64
CA GLN A 40 -13.57 5.47 -19.65
C GLN A 40 -13.35 6.81 -20.37
N SER A 41 -12.81 7.81 -19.70
CA SER A 41 -12.27 9.00 -20.33
C SER A 41 -10.80 8.78 -20.68
N SER A 42 -10.37 9.15 -21.89
CA SER A 42 -8.96 9.06 -22.30
C SER A 42 -8.53 10.22 -23.20
N SER A 43 -9.13 11.39 -22.99
CA SER A 43 -8.77 12.60 -23.73
C SER A 43 -7.57 13.28 -23.06
N ALA A 44 -6.46 13.43 -23.77
CA ALA A 44 -5.29 14.15 -23.25
C ALA A 44 -5.54 15.64 -23.11
N THR A 45 -6.44 16.20 -23.92
CA THR A 45 -6.82 17.63 -23.91
C THR A 45 -8.32 17.75 -24.02
N TYR A 46 -8.88 18.83 -23.51
CA TYR A 46 -10.32 19.08 -23.49
C TYR A 46 -10.66 20.34 -24.30
N ARG A 47 -11.80 20.30 -24.99
CA ARG A 47 -12.32 21.46 -25.69
C ARG A 47 -12.75 22.53 -24.70
N LEU A 48 -12.21 23.72 -24.90
CA LEU A 48 -12.58 24.91 -24.11
C LEU A 48 -13.52 25.80 -24.91
N SER A 49 -14.57 26.30 -24.28
CA SER A 49 -15.56 27.17 -24.91
C SER A 49 -15.08 28.61 -25.11
N SER A 50 -14.05 29.04 -24.36
CA SER A 50 -13.46 30.38 -24.42
C SER A 50 -12.07 30.43 -23.81
N VAL A 51 -11.28 31.46 -24.11
CA VAL A 51 -10.00 31.75 -23.45
C VAL A 51 -10.21 31.97 -21.96
N HIS A 52 -11.30 32.66 -21.57
CA HIS A 52 -11.65 32.90 -20.19
C HIS A 52 -11.85 31.60 -19.40
N ARG A 53 -12.59 30.62 -19.98
CA ARG A 53 -12.75 29.30 -19.35
C ARG A 53 -11.41 28.59 -19.15
N GLY A 54 -10.51 28.67 -20.14
CA GLY A 54 -9.17 28.10 -20.01
C GLY A 54 -8.37 28.74 -18.89
N ALA A 55 -8.36 30.06 -18.84
CA ALA A 55 -7.68 30.81 -17.78
C ALA A 55 -8.25 30.49 -16.39
N GLN A 56 -9.58 30.46 -16.27
CA GLN A 56 -10.29 30.09 -15.03
C GLN A 56 -9.88 28.69 -14.55
N GLY A 57 -9.82 27.70 -15.45
CA GLY A 57 -9.43 26.33 -15.09
C GLY A 57 -8.01 26.22 -14.57
N PHE A 58 -7.07 27.04 -15.05
CA PHE A 58 -5.71 27.11 -14.49
C PHE A 58 -5.65 27.80 -13.14
N VAL A 59 -6.48 28.81 -12.91
CA VAL A 59 -6.54 29.55 -11.62
C VAL A 59 -7.19 28.68 -10.54
N GLU A 60 -8.27 27.97 -10.88
CA GLU A 60 -9.01 27.12 -9.95
C GLU A 60 -8.39 25.75 -9.74
N PHE A 61 -7.41 25.35 -10.56
CA PHE A 61 -6.75 24.06 -10.42
C PHE A 61 -6.22 23.83 -9.00
N ALA A 62 -6.46 22.64 -8.48
CA ALA A 62 -6.04 22.22 -7.14
C ALA A 62 -6.68 23.02 -5.97
N THR A 63 -7.67 23.85 -6.21
CA THR A 63 -8.44 24.49 -5.13
C THR A 63 -9.48 23.52 -4.54
N PRO A 64 -10.01 23.78 -3.33
CA PRO A 64 -11.10 22.98 -2.77
C PRO A 64 -12.35 22.96 -3.67
N GLU A 65 -12.63 24.04 -4.38
CA GLU A 65 -13.76 24.17 -5.31
C GLU A 65 -13.59 23.24 -6.51
N SER A 66 -12.38 23.10 -7.05
CA SER A 66 -12.10 22.21 -8.19
C SER A 66 -12.36 20.74 -7.89
N ARG A 67 -12.33 20.32 -6.63
CA ARG A 67 -12.73 18.97 -6.21
C ARG A 67 -14.20 18.69 -6.47
N ARG A 68 -15.06 19.72 -6.39
CA ARG A 68 -16.51 19.59 -6.54
C ARG A 68 -16.96 19.80 -7.98
N ALA A 69 -16.31 20.70 -8.70
CA ALA A 69 -16.66 21.09 -10.05
C ALA A 69 -15.39 21.34 -10.89
N PRO A 70 -14.62 20.28 -11.26
CA PRO A 70 -13.37 20.47 -12.00
C PRO A 70 -13.62 21.01 -13.40
N ILE A 71 -12.75 21.91 -13.83
CA ILE A 71 -12.69 22.36 -15.22
C ILE A 71 -11.60 21.56 -15.90
N TYR A 72 -11.98 20.56 -16.65
CA TYR A 72 -11.02 19.74 -17.40
C TYR A 72 -10.39 20.55 -18.53
N ILE A 73 -9.05 20.59 -18.54
CA ILE A 73 -8.25 21.34 -19.51
C ILE A 73 -7.26 20.39 -20.19
N TYR A 74 -6.55 19.64 -19.40
CA TYR A 74 -5.45 18.78 -19.80
C TYR A 74 -5.31 17.61 -18.80
N ASP A 75 -5.16 16.39 -19.32
CA ASP A 75 -5.17 15.16 -18.52
C ASP A 75 -4.15 15.17 -17.36
N ARG A 76 -2.95 15.72 -17.56
CA ARG A 76 -1.95 15.79 -16.50
C ARG A 76 -2.43 16.60 -15.28
N LEU A 77 -3.35 17.52 -15.47
CA LEU A 77 -3.97 18.27 -14.37
C LEU A 77 -5.06 17.43 -13.71
N ASP A 78 -6.14 17.16 -14.43
CA ASP A 78 -7.24 16.35 -13.94
C ASP A 78 -8.02 15.69 -15.09
N GLU A 79 -8.66 14.54 -14.81
CA GLU A 79 -9.51 13.84 -15.75
C GLU A 79 -10.58 12.98 -15.02
N PRO A 80 -11.73 12.69 -15.68
CA PRO A 80 -12.87 12.06 -15.00
C PRO A 80 -12.61 10.69 -14.38
N SER A 81 -11.97 9.75 -15.11
CA SER A 81 -11.78 8.37 -14.61
C SER A 81 -10.87 8.33 -13.39
N ARG A 82 -9.82 9.17 -13.40
CA ARG A 82 -8.91 9.31 -12.28
C ARG A 82 -9.59 9.94 -11.08
N GLY A 83 -10.35 11.02 -11.30
CA GLY A 83 -11.08 11.68 -10.22
C GLY A 83 -12.09 10.75 -9.53
N MET A 84 -12.80 9.88 -10.29
CA MET A 84 -13.68 8.87 -9.71
C MET A 84 -12.92 7.84 -8.88
N LEU A 85 -11.77 7.37 -9.35
CA LEU A 85 -10.92 6.45 -8.61
C LEU A 85 -10.42 7.10 -7.31
N GLU A 86 -10.00 8.35 -7.35
CA GLU A 86 -9.52 9.12 -6.19
C GLU A 86 -10.61 9.27 -5.12
N GLU A 87 -11.84 9.58 -5.50
CA GLU A 87 -12.97 9.63 -4.56
C GLU A 87 -13.22 8.28 -3.89
N ASN A 88 -13.16 7.18 -4.64
CA ASN A 88 -13.37 5.84 -4.10
C ASN A 88 -12.22 5.38 -3.19
N LEU A 89 -10.97 5.72 -3.52
CA LEU A 89 -9.80 5.43 -2.68
C LEU A 89 -9.85 6.20 -1.37
N ALA A 90 -10.20 7.49 -1.40
CA ALA A 90 -10.39 8.28 -0.20
C ALA A 90 -11.47 7.67 0.70
N ALA A 91 -12.60 7.28 0.13
CA ALA A 91 -13.68 6.63 0.88
C ALA A 91 -13.28 5.26 1.45
N ALA A 92 -12.45 4.49 0.72
CA ALA A 92 -11.98 3.18 1.17
C ALA A 92 -11.08 3.27 2.40
N GLU A 93 -10.12 4.20 2.42
CA GLU A 93 -9.21 4.45 3.54
C GLU A 93 -9.83 5.27 4.67
N GLY A 94 -10.97 5.93 4.41
CA GLY A 94 -11.57 6.87 5.35
C GLY A 94 -10.86 8.22 5.41
N GLY A 95 -10.17 8.60 4.32
CA GLY A 95 -9.58 9.91 4.14
C GLY A 95 -10.54 10.92 3.51
N GLU A 96 -10.17 12.18 3.55
CA GLU A 96 -10.93 13.27 2.91
C GLU A 96 -10.58 13.42 1.43
N VAL A 97 -9.34 13.08 1.05
CA VAL A 97 -8.82 13.17 -0.31
C VAL A 97 -7.91 11.99 -0.62
N ALA A 98 -7.86 11.64 -1.91
CA ALA A 98 -6.81 10.83 -2.48
C ALA A 98 -6.29 11.52 -3.74
N VAL A 99 -4.99 11.39 -4.00
CA VAL A 99 -4.35 11.82 -5.25
C VAL A 99 -3.57 10.64 -5.81
N THR A 100 -3.87 10.26 -7.04
CA THR A 100 -3.24 9.09 -7.69
C THR A 100 -2.00 9.49 -8.49
N PHE A 101 -1.07 8.52 -8.58
CA PHE A 101 0.22 8.65 -9.25
C PHE A 101 0.46 7.45 -10.18
N ALA A 102 1.37 7.60 -11.13
CA ALA A 102 1.69 6.57 -12.11
C ALA A 102 2.19 5.25 -11.50
N THR A 103 2.81 5.30 -10.34
CA THR A 103 3.36 4.14 -9.61
C THR A 103 3.31 4.35 -8.10
N GLY A 104 3.44 3.25 -7.33
CA GLY A 104 3.59 3.35 -5.87
C GLY A 104 4.77 4.23 -5.47
N MET A 105 5.92 4.12 -6.15
CA MET A 105 7.10 4.95 -5.87
C MET A 105 6.88 6.44 -6.17
N ALA A 106 6.10 6.76 -7.21
CA ALA A 106 5.70 8.15 -7.46
C ALA A 106 4.79 8.69 -6.35
N ALA A 107 3.92 7.84 -5.77
CA ALA A 107 3.11 8.20 -4.61
C ALA A 107 3.97 8.42 -3.35
N VAL A 108 4.92 7.51 -3.06
CA VAL A 108 5.89 7.69 -1.95
C VAL A 108 6.67 8.99 -2.12
N SER A 109 7.23 9.23 -3.32
CA SER A 109 7.96 10.45 -3.65
C SER A 109 7.08 11.70 -3.50
N GLY A 110 5.80 11.62 -3.91
CA GLY A 110 4.83 12.70 -3.74
C GLY A 110 4.52 13.00 -2.28
N ALA A 111 4.26 11.97 -1.47
CA ALA A 111 3.98 12.12 -0.04
C ALA A 111 5.17 12.75 0.71
N LEU A 112 6.39 12.26 0.45
CA LEU A 112 7.60 12.81 1.08
C LEU A 112 7.91 14.22 0.57
N GLY A 113 7.79 14.44 -0.75
CA GLY A 113 8.13 15.72 -1.39
C GLY A 113 7.24 16.89 -0.96
N VAL A 114 5.98 16.64 -0.60
CA VAL A 114 5.09 17.70 -0.08
C VAL A 114 5.27 17.97 1.42
N LEU A 115 5.91 17.06 2.14
CA LEU A 115 6.12 17.16 3.59
C LEU A 115 7.53 17.62 3.98
N THR A 116 8.49 17.60 3.04
CA THR A 116 9.89 17.88 3.35
C THR A 116 10.48 18.95 2.43
N ALA A 117 11.44 19.67 2.98
CA ALA A 117 12.25 20.67 2.28
C ALA A 117 13.74 20.42 2.57
N THR A 118 14.60 21.17 1.89
CA THR A 118 16.06 21.13 2.13
C THR A 118 16.38 21.41 3.60
N GLY A 119 17.13 20.52 4.23
CA GLY A 119 17.53 20.58 5.65
C GLY A 119 16.62 19.81 6.59
N ASP A 120 15.50 19.29 6.10
CA ASP A 120 14.61 18.46 6.89
C ASP A 120 15.14 17.03 7.10
N HIS A 121 14.55 16.37 8.07
CA HIS A 121 14.91 15.04 8.52
C HIS A 121 13.71 14.10 8.47
N ILE A 122 13.95 12.88 8.00
CA ILE A 122 13.00 11.77 7.99
C ILE A 122 13.52 10.71 8.97
N VAL A 123 12.64 10.14 9.78
CA VAL A 123 12.93 8.88 10.48
C VAL A 123 12.12 7.78 9.84
N ALA A 124 12.76 6.71 9.44
CA ALA A 124 12.11 5.59 8.78
C ALA A 124 12.27 4.28 9.57
N HIS A 125 11.32 3.35 9.40
CA HIS A 125 11.51 2.01 9.92
C HIS A 125 12.70 1.34 9.24
N GLN A 126 13.44 0.54 10.01
CA GLN A 126 14.71 -0.08 9.55
C GLN A 126 14.54 -1.07 8.39
N ILE A 127 13.35 -1.66 8.22
CA ILE A 127 13.02 -2.55 7.12
C ILE A 127 11.98 -1.87 6.25
N LEU A 128 12.31 -1.65 4.98
CA LEU A 128 11.44 -1.03 3.99
C LEU A 128 11.59 -1.74 2.64
N TYR A 129 10.60 -1.55 1.79
CA TYR A 129 10.72 -1.90 0.39
C TYR A 129 12.00 -1.32 -0.23
N GLY A 130 12.75 -2.15 -0.99
CA GLY A 130 14.09 -1.79 -1.45
C GLY A 130 14.16 -0.49 -2.25
N CYS A 131 13.14 -0.16 -3.07
CA CYS A 131 13.13 1.10 -3.81
C CYS A 131 12.85 2.31 -2.89
N THR A 132 12.05 2.15 -1.84
CA THR A 132 11.86 3.20 -0.82
C THR A 132 13.15 3.44 -0.05
N HIS A 133 13.83 2.37 0.37
CA HIS A 133 15.16 2.48 1.00
C HIS A 133 16.15 3.24 0.09
N SER A 134 16.22 2.87 -1.20
CA SER A 134 17.08 3.56 -2.17
C SER A 134 16.70 5.04 -2.37
N LEU A 135 15.40 5.37 -2.39
CA LEU A 135 14.95 6.77 -2.44
C LEU A 135 15.48 7.56 -1.25
N LEU A 136 15.35 7.01 -0.04
CA LEU A 136 15.74 7.65 1.21
C LEU A 136 17.26 7.79 1.34
N THR A 137 18.05 6.81 0.90
CA THR A 137 19.51 6.76 1.10
C THR A 137 20.33 7.32 -0.05
N SER A 138 19.82 7.26 -1.29
CA SER A 138 20.58 7.62 -2.48
C SER A 138 20.09 8.90 -3.16
N TRP A 139 18.81 9.20 -3.09
CA TRP A 139 18.23 10.34 -3.81
C TRP A 139 17.95 11.54 -2.91
N LEU A 140 17.24 11.36 -1.79
CA LEU A 140 16.88 12.48 -0.91
C LEU A 140 18.11 13.21 -0.32
N PRO A 141 19.26 12.56 -0.02
CA PRO A 141 20.46 13.26 0.40
C PRO A 141 20.99 14.29 -0.61
N ARG A 142 20.73 14.09 -1.92
CA ARG A 142 21.08 15.07 -2.97
C ARG A 142 20.32 16.38 -2.84
N TYR A 143 19.14 16.34 -2.21
CA TYR A 143 18.31 17.49 -1.88
C TYR A 143 18.54 17.98 -0.45
N LYS A 144 19.58 17.44 0.24
CA LYS A 144 19.91 17.73 1.63
C LYS A 144 18.76 17.38 2.60
N ILE A 145 18.01 16.34 2.29
CA ILE A 145 17.03 15.71 3.19
C ILE A 145 17.73 14.48 3.78
N HIS A 146 17.83 14.42 5.10
CA HIS A 146 18.52 13.34 5.80
C HIS A 146 17.54 12.29 6.29
N THR A 147 17.98 11.03 6.34
CA THR A 147 17.16 9.94 6.86
C THR A 147 17.95 9.13 7.88
N ASP A 148 17.35 8.93 9.04
CA ASP A 148 17.79 7.96 10.04
C ASP A 148 16.80 6.80 10.11
N PHE A 149 17.30 5.61 10.43
CA PHE A 149 16.51 4.40 10.54
C PHE A 149 16.47 3.92 11.99
N CYS A 150 15.30 3.44 12.44
CA CYS A 150 15.18 2.81 13.75
C CYS A 150 14.10 1.71 13.75
N ASP A 151 14.09 0.90 14.79
CA ASP A 151 13.09 -0.14 15.01
C ASP A 151 11.80 0.46 15.55
N LEU A 152 10.87 0.82 14.65
CA LEU A 152 9.56 1.38 15.01
C LEU A 152 8.57 0.34 15.56
N THR A 153 8.90 -0.96 15.57
CA THR A 153 8.13 -1.94 16.36
C THR A 153 8.20 -1.62 17.86
N LYS A 154 9.19 -0.81 18.24
CA LYS A 154 9.38 -0.18 19.54
C LYS A 154 9.25 1.33 19.38
N PRO A 155 8.06 1.92 19.42
CA PRO A 155 7.81 3.31 19.08
C PRO A 155 8.69 4.32 19.81
N GLU A 156 9.08 4.04 21.06
CA GLU A 156 9.97 4.89 21.85
C GLU A 156 11.39 5.00 21.25
N SER A 157 11.80 4.10 20.35
CA SER A 157 13.08 4.23 19.63
C SER A 157 13.17 5.51 18.82
N LEU A 158 12.03 6.03 18.36
CA LEU A 158 11.91 7.28 17.64
C LEU A 158 12.51 8.47 18.42
N THR A 159 12.32 8.51 19.74
CA THR A 159 12.81 9.62 20.58
C THR A 159 14.32 9.75 20.62
N LYS A 160 15.06 8.67 20.27
CA LYS A 160 16.53 8.65 20.28
C LYS A 160 17.13 9.19 18.99
N VAL A 161 16.36 9.20 17.89
CA VAL A 161 16.87 9.56 16.56
C VAL A 161 16.18 10.80 15.98
N ALA A 162 14.95 11.11 16.40
CA ALA A 162 14.22 12.27 15.91
C ALA A 162 14.91 13.58 16.31
N THR A 163 15.34 14.36 15.32
CA THR A 163 15.95 15.68 15.52
C THR A 163 14.88 16.79 15.52
N LYS A 164 15.30 18.02 15.85
CA LYS A 164 14.42 19.20 15.73
C LYS A 164 13.91 19.43 14.30
N ASN A 165 14.68 19.00 13.30
CA ASN A 165 14.32 19.12 11.88
C ASN A 165 13.48 17.94 11.37
N CYS A 166 13.17 16.95 12.23
CA CYS A 166 12.31 15.82 11.83
C CYS A 166 10.92 16.33 11.41
N ARG A 167 10.51 15.95 10.20
CA ARG A 167 9.20 16.28 9.61
C ARG A 167 8.36 15.06 9.32
N VAL A 168 9.00 13.92 9.07
CA VAL A 168 8.31 12.70 8.66
C VAL A 168 8.82 11.51 9.46
N VAL A 169 7.86 10.67 9.89
CA VAL A 169 8.10 9.29 10.28
C VAL A 169 7.46 8.40 9.21
N TYR A 170 8.29 7.61 8.53
CA TYR A 170 7.85 6.73 7.43
C TYR A 170 7.97 5.26 7.82
N LEU A 171 6.93 4.49 7.52
CA LEU A 171 6.90 3.05 7.81
C LEU A 171 5.96 2.28 6.88
N GLU A 172 6.16 0.96 6.85
CA GLU A 172 5.25 -0.03 6.26
C GLU A 172 4.72 -0.93 7.38
N THR A 173 3.43 -1.23 7.40
CA THR A 173 2.88 -2.17 8.37
C THR A 173 1.63 -2.87 7.82
N PRO A 174 1.60 -4.22 7.72
CA PRO A 174 2.69 -5.16 8.07
C PRO A 174 4.00 -4.88 7.32
N VAL A 175 5.13 -5.13 7.97
CA VAL A 175 6.47 -4.89 7.41
C VAL A 175 6.77 -5.90 6.29
N ASN A 176 7.19 -5.41 5.14
CA ASN A 176 7.63 -6.26 4.03
C ASN A 176 9.13 -6.64 4.18
N PRO A 177 9.52 -7.94 4.24
CA PRO A 177 8.65 -9.12 4.09
C PRO A 177 8.30 -9.81 5.41
N THR A 178 8.82 -9.34 6.56
CA THR A 178 8.83 -10.07 7.84
C THR A 178 7.47 -10.19 8.51
N MET A 179 6.46 -9.50 8.02
CA MET A 179 5.07 -9.47 8.54
C MET A 179 4.93 -8.92 9.96
N GLU A 180 5.98 -8.31 10.53
CA GLU A 180 5.90 -7.63 11.81
C GLU A 180 4.95 -6.43 11.74
N LEU A 181 4.30 -6.14 12.85
CA LEU A 181 3.39 -5.01 12.96
C LEU A 181 4.02 -3.87 13.76
N ILE A 182 3.76 -2.65 13.33
CA ILE A 182 4.08 -1.45 14.09
C ILE A 182 2.78 -0.91 14.68
N ASP A 183 2.74 -0.71 16.01
CA ASP A 183 1.57 -0.17 16.70
C ASP A 183 1.40 1.32 16.37
N LEU A 184 0.46 1.59 15.47
CA LEU A 184 0.22 2.93 14.95
C LEU A 184 -0.28 3.90 16.02
N ARG A 185 -1.09 3.43 16.97
CA ARG A 185 -1.58 4.29 18.08
C ARG A 185 -0.47 4.62 19.07
N ALA A 186 0.37 3.64 19.41
CA ALA A 186 1.51 3.88 20.27
C ALA A 186 2.53 4.83 19.59
N LEU A 187 2.76 4.65 18.28
CA LEU A 187 3.61 5.55 17.51
C LEU A 187 3.04 6.98 17.47
N ARG A 188 1.72 7.13 17.27
CA ARG A 188 1.05 8.44 17.32
C ARG A 188 1.28 9.14 18.65
N GLN A 189 1.15 8.44 19.77
CA GLN A 189 1.40 9.00 21.09
C GLN A 189 2.85 9.51 21.26
N VAL A 190 3.83 8.78 20.74
CA VAL A 190 5.24 9.24 20.74
C VAL A 190 5.40 10.49 19.90
N VAL A 191 4.84 10.50 18.69
CA VAL A 191 4.92 11.66 17.79
C VAL A 191 4.19 12.88 18.38
N ASP A 192 3.06 12.69 19.07
CA ASP A 192 2.36 13.80 19.72
C ASP A 192 3.21 14.46 20.80
N ARG A 193 3.88 13.66 21.65
CA ARG A 193 4.85 14.20 22.63
C ARG A 193 6.01 14.96 21.96
N LEU A 194 6.55 14.44 20.86
CA LEU A 194 7.60 15.12 20.09
C LEU A 194 7.11 16.39 19.40
N ASN A 195 5.82 16.51 19.15
CA ASN A 195 5.19 17.67 18.53
C ASN A 195 4.79 18.76 19.54
N GLU A 196 4.87 18.50 20.84
CA GLU A 196 4.58 19.51 21.85
C GLU A 196 5.44 20.75 21.67
N GLY A 197 4.80 21.93 21.57
CA GLY A 197 5.47 23.21 21.34
C GLY A 197 6.00 23.45 19.93
N ARG A 198 5.88 22.52 18.99
CA ARG A 198 6.26 22.74 17.58
C ARG A 198 5.21 23.59 16.86
N PRO A 199 5.63 24.56 16.04
CA PRO A 199 4.73 25.22 15.08
C PRO A 199 4.08 24.19 14.14
N GLU A 200 2.88 24.46 13.66
CA GLU A 200 2.12 23.52 12.80
C GLU A 200 2.92 23.05 11.57
N ALA A 201 3.64 24.00 10.92
CA ALA A 201 4.48 23.72 9.75
C ALA A 201 5.71 22.84 10.06
N GLU A 202 6.08 22.72 11.34
CA GLU A 202 7.24 21.95 11.79
C GLU A 202 6.88 20.63 12.46
N LYS A 203 5.60 20.33 12.59
CA LYS A 203 5.14 19.08 13.20
C LYS A 203 5.58 17.87 12.38
N ILE A 204 5.96 16.82 13.10
CA ILE A 204 6.25 15.51 12.54
C ILE A 204 4.93 14.89 12.06
N ARG A 205 4.91 14.38 10.83
CA ARG A 205 3.79 13.67 10.22
C ARG A 205 4.13 12.19 10.07
N ILE A 206 3.17 11.33 10.33
CA ILE A 206 3.30 9.88 10.13
C ILE A 206 2.79 9.53 8.74
N VAL A 207 3.65 8.92 7.94
CA VAL A 207 3.34 8.40 6.59
C VAL A 207 3.43 6.88 6.65
N VAL A 208 2.35 6.20 6.31
CA VAL A 208 2.27 4.74 6.30
C VAL A 208 2.03 4.23 4.89
N ASP A 209 2.89 3.34 4.42
CA ASP A 209 2.59 2.49 3.27
C ASP A 209 1.71 1.32 3.73
N ASN A 210 0.44 1.36 3.33
CA ASN A 210 -0.58 0.38 3.71
C ASN A 210 -0.82 -0.67 2.61
N THR A 211 0.13 -0.82 1.69
CA THR A 211 -0.02 -1.68 0.50
C THR A 211 -0.29 -3.14 0.88
N PHE A 212 0.41 -3.69 1.89
CA PHE A 212 0.24 -5.10 2.32
C PHE A 212 -1.11 -5.38 2.97
N ALA A 213 -1.61 -4.45 3.78
CA ALA A 213 -2.86 -4.65 4.50
C ALA A 213 -4.07 -4.30 3.64
N THR A 214 -3.96 -3.33 2.75
CA THR A 214 -5.08 -2.72 2.01
C THR A 214 -6.08 -2.00 2.92
N PRO A 215 -6.95 -1.14 2.39
CA PRO A 215 -8.01 -0.50 3.20
C PRO A 215 -9.05 -1.51 3.72
N TYR A 216 -9.02 -2.74 3.24
CA TYR A 216 -9.88 -3.81 3.74
C TYR A 216 -9.41 -4.39 5.07
N CYS A 217 -8.10 -4.62 5.23
CA CYS A 217 -7.55 -5.22 6.45
C CYS A 217 -7.06 -4.20 7.48
N GLN A 218 -6.74 -2.97 7.06
CA GLN A 218 -6.24 -1.93 7.97
C GLN A 218 -6.54 -0.55 7.40
N ARG A 219 -6.84 0.41 8.26
CA ARG A 219 -7.04 1.82 7.88
C ARG A 219 -6.25 2.72 8.81
N PRO A 220 -5.00 3.03 8.44
CA PRO A 220 -4.07 3.75 9.32
C PRO A 220 -4.55 5.12 9.77
N LEU A 221 -5.33 5.85 8.95
CA LEU A 221 -5.91 7.14 9.33
C LEU A 221 -6.76 7.07 10.62
N GLN A 222 -7.43 5.93 10.87
CA GLN A 222 -8.22 5.70 12.10
C GLN A 222 -7.36 5.48 13.35
N HIS A 223 -6.05 5.32 13.16
CA HIS A 223 -5.06 5.16 14.22
C HIS A 223 -4.21 6.42 14.42
N GLY A 224 -4.58 7.55 13.78
CA GLY A 224 -3.89 8.83 13.92
C GLY A 224 -2.73 9.05 12.95
N VAL A 225 -2.64 8.26 11.89
CA VAL A 225 -1.68 8.49 10.80
C VAL A 225 -2.12 9.69 9.97
N ASP A 226 -1.17 10.49 9.50
CA ASP A 226 -1.45 11.71 8.75
C ASP A 226 -1.66 11.45 7.26
N ILE A 227 -0.85 10.56 6.68
CA ILE A 227 -0.88 10.19 5.26
C ILE A 227 -0.73 8.68 5.08
N VAL A 228 -1.56 8.11 4.21
CA VAL A 228 -1.46 6.74 3.75
C VAL A 228 -1.00 6.71 2.30
N VAL A 229 -0.07 5.81 1.99
CA VAL A 229 0.40 5.54 0.63
C VAL A 229 0.00 4.13 0.22
N HIS A 230 -0.34 3.95 -1.05
CA HIS A 230 -0.58 2.64 -1.66
C HIS A 230 0.14 2.49 -2.99
N SER A 231 0.66 1.31 -3.23
CA SER A 231 0.85 0.81 -4.59
C SER A 231 -0.45 0.21 -5.10
N LEU A 232 -1.13 0.90 -6.01
CA LEU A 232 -2.35 0.39 -6.64
C LEU A 232 -2.09 -0.80 -7.57
N THR A 233 -0.82 -1.02 -7.93
CA THR A 233 -0.32 -2.18 -8.68
C THR A 233 -0.60 -3.51 -7.98
N LYS A 234 -0.73 -3.49 -6.66
CA LYS A 234 -0.87 -4.66 -5.79
C LYS A 234 -2.35 -5.02 -5.60
N ASP A 235 -2.74 -5.38 -4.42
CA ASP A 235 -4.09 -5.85 -4.08
C ASP A 235 -5.23 -4.95 -4.56
N ILE A 236 -5.05 -3.64 -4.56
CA ILE A 236 -6.11 -2.72 -5.00
C ILE A 236 -6.40 -2.91 -6.49
N GLY A 237 -5.39 -2.99 -7.35
CA GLY A 237 -5.55 -3.38 -8.74
C GLY A 237 -5.92 -4.85 -8.89
N GLY A 238 -5.17 -5.74 -8.24
CA GLY A 238 -5.49 -7.15 -8.00
C GLY A 238 -5.31 -8.11 -9.17
N PHE A 239 -5.13 -7.63 -10.39
CA PHE A 239 -5.07 -8.49 -11.59
C PHE A 239 -3.68 -8.53 -12.23
N GLY A 240 -2.74 -7.70 -11.77
CA GLY A 240 -1.38 -7.64 -12.32
C GLY A 240 -1.26 -7.00 -13.70
N THR A 241 -2.30 -6.31 -14.15
CA THR A 241 -2.38 -5.68 -15.48
C THR A 241 -1.94 -4.23 -15.49
N ASP A 242 -2.12 -3.52 -14.36
CA ASP A 242 -1.96 -2.08 -14.30
C ASP A 242 -1.03 -1.67 -13.15
N MET A 243 -0.28 -0.59 -13.36
CA MET A 243 0.49 0.06 -12.33
C MET A 243 -0.20 1.34 -11.86
N GLY A 244 0.01 1.66 -10.58
CA GLY A 244 -0.46 2.92 -10.02
C GLY A 244 0.02 3.10 -8.59
N GLY A 245 -0.16 4.31 -8.10
CA GLY A 245 0.04 4.67 -6.71
C GLY A 245 -1.02 5.65 -6.23
N ALA A 246 -1.20 5.78 -4.94
CA ALA A 246 -2.10 6.76 -4.34
C ALA A 246 -1.54 7.30 -3.03
N VAL A 247 -1.81 8.56 -2.76
CA VAL A 247 -1.60 9.22 -1.47
C VAL A 247 -2.97 9.64 -0.95
N ILE A 248 -3.31 9.22 0.26
CA ILE A 248 -4.60 9.47 0.90
C ILE A 248 -4.39 10.18 2.23
N GLY A 249 -5.21 11.18 2.56
CA GLY A 249 -5.11 11.91 3.82
C GLY A 249 -6.17 12.97 4.00
N SER A 250 -5.85 13.99 4.80
CA SER A 250 -6.68 15.16 5.01
C SER A 250 -6.75 16.05 3.76
N GLY A 251 -7.83 16.80 3.63
CA GLY A 251 -8.02 17.80 2.58
C GLY A 251 -6.94 18.88 2.52
N THR A 252 -6.22 19.12 3.61
CA THR A 252 -5.09 20.06 3.68
C THR A 252 -3.94 19.70 2.76
N TYR A 253 -3.76 18.43 2.42
CA TYR A 253 -2.70 17.97 1.51
C TYR A 253 -3.08 18.06 0.04
N PHE A 254 -4.36 18.23 -0.29
CA PHE A 254 -4.86 18.14 -1.68
C PHE A 254 -4.13 19.09 -2.63
N ASN A 255 -4.07 20.37 -2.31
CA ASN A 255 -3.42 21.37 -3.16
C ASN A 255 -1.95 21.01 -3.45
N HIS A 256 -1.18 20.72 -2.41
CA HIS A 256 0.25 20.40 -2.54
C HIS A 256 0.49 19.13 -3.37
N LEU A 257 -0.30 18.08 -3.14
CA LEU A 257 -0.20 16.82 -3.89
C LEU A 257 -0.57 17.00 -5.37
N MET A 258 -1.62 17.76 -5.66
CA MET A 258 -2.03 18.05 -7.03
C MET A 258 -1.00 18.89 -7.77
N LEU A 259 -0.41 19.91 -7.13
CA LEU A 259 0.68 20.71 -7.69
C LEU A 259 1.93 19.86 -7.90
N TYR A 260 2.31 19.03 -6.91
CA TYR A 260 3.43 18.11 -7.04
C TYR A 260 3.25 17.18 -8.24
N ARG A 261 2.09 16.51 -8.33
CA ARG A 261 1.77 15.62 -9.47
C ARG A 261 1.84 16.36 -10.80
N LYS A 262 1.27 17.56 -10.88
CA LYS A 262 1.28 18.37 -12.10
C LYS A 262 2.71 18.71 -12.55
N ASP A 263 3.57 19.16 -11.62
CA ASP A 263 4.88 19.70 -11.94
C ASP A 263 5.94 18.60 -12.13
N PHE A 264 5.90 17.53 -11.34
CA PHE A 264 6.80 16.37 -11.48
C PHE A 264 6.31 15.32 -12.49
N GLY A 265 5.04 15.37 -12.91
CA GLY A 265 4.53 14.59 -14.05
C GLY A 265 4.21 13.12 -13.77
N GLY A 266 4.25 12.65 -12.53
CA GLY A 266 3.95 11.26 -12.15
C GLY A 266 2.46 10.92 -12.19
N VAL A 267 1.74 11.24 -13.24
CA VAL A 267 0.28 11.13 -13.38
C VAL A 267 -0.14 9.71 -13.73
N LEU A 268 -1.14 9.16 -13.05
CA LEU A 268 -1.77 7.89 -13.42
C LEU A 268 -2.56 8.05 -14.72
N SER A 269 -2.28 7.21 -15.70
CA SER A 269 -3.03 7.19 -16.97
C SER A 269 -4.50 6.82 -16.74
N PRO A 270 -5.47 7.44 -17.43
CA PRO A 270 -6.87 7.03 -17.41
C PRO A 270 -7.08 5.56 -17.78
N LYS A 271 -6.25 5.04 -18.67
CA LYS A 271 -6.28 3.63 -19.09
C LYS A 271 -5.93 2.67 -17.96
N CYS A 272 -5.07 3.06 -17.04
CA CYS A 272 -4.76 2.29 -15.83
C CYS A 272 -5.74 2.61 -14.68
N ALA A 273 -6.22 3.84 -14.57
CA ALA A 273 -7.17 4.24 -13.54
C ALA A 273 -8.52 3.50 -13.68
N TRP A 274 -9.00 3.35 -14.90
CA TRP A 274 -10.33 2.77 -15.16
C TRP A 274 -10.44 1.28 -14.76
N PRO A 275 -9.53 0.36 -15.12
CA PRO A 275 -9.58 -1.03 -14.63
C PRO A 275 -9.48 -1.13 -13.11
N ILE A 276 -8.67 -0.29 -12.46
CA ILE A 276 -8.57 -0.24 -11.01
C ILE A 276 -9.92 0.20 -10.40
N LEU A 277 -10.58 1.20 -11.01
CA LEU A 277 -11.88 1.72 -10.59
C LEU A 277 -12.99 0.67 -10.71
N VAL A 278 -13.07 -0.04 -11.83
CA VAL A 278 -14.24 -0.88 -12.16
C VAL A 278 -14.07 -2.36 -11.84
N TYR A 279 -12.84 -2.86 -11.77
CA TYR A 279 -12.55 -4.27 -11.46
C TYR A 279 -11.78 -4.42 -10.15
N GLY A 280 -10.69 -3.67 -9.97
CA GLY A 280 -9.77 -3.84 -8.86
C GLY A 280 -10.40 -3.52 -7.51
N LEU A 281 -10.70 -2.27 -7.28
CA LEU A 281 -11.21 -1.78 -6.00
C LEU A 281 -12.60 -2.37 -5.61
N PRO A 282 -13.58 -2.51 -6.52
CA PRO A 282 -14.87 -3.13 -6.20
C PRO A 282 -14.79 -4.61 -5.80
N THR A 283 -13.81 -5.35 -6.32
CA THR A 283 -13.62 -6.77 -6.00
C THR A 283 -12.70 -7.02 -4.81
N LEU A 284 -12.03 -5.98 -4.29
CA LEU A 284 -11.03 -6.10 -3.24
C LEU A 284 -11.53 -6.92 -2.04
N ALA A 285 -12.70 -6.58 -1.50
CA ALA A 285 -13.25 -7.27 -0.33
C ALA A 285 -13.51 -8.77 -0.59
N ALA A 286 -14.00 -9.12 -1.78
CA ALA A 286 -14.27 -10.51 -2.15
C ALA A 286 -12.97 -11.31 -2.32
N ARG A 287 -11.97 -10.71 -2.95
CA ARG A 287 -10.64 -11.32 -3.10
C ARG A 287 -9.97 -11.53 -1.75
N MET A 288 -9.92 -10.50 -0.91
CA MET A 288 -9.31 -10.59 0.42
C MET A 288 -9.96 -11.66 1.31
N VAL A 289 -11.29 -11.80 1.30
CA VAL A 289 -11.98 -12.86 2.05
C VAL A 289 -11.53 -14.25 1.59
N ASN A 290 -11.41 -14.48 0.29
CA ASN A 290 -10.98 -15.76 -0.24
C ASN A 290 -9.50 -16.02 0.02
N GLN A 291 -8.64 -15.05 -0.31
CA GLN A 291 -7.20 -15.14 -0.12
C GLN A 291 -6.80 -15.39 1.34
N GLN A 292 -7.48 -14.76 2.31
CA GLN A 292 -7.24 -15.00 3.74
C GLN A 292 -7.58 -16.45 4.16
N LYS A 293 -8.64 -17.03 3.57
CA LYS A 293 -8.97 -18.45 3.81
C LYS A 293 -7.82 -19.36 3.34
N SER A 294 -7.36 -19.16 2.11
CA SER A 294 -6.24 -19.90 1.55
C SER A 294 -4.96 -19.69 2.36
N ALA A 295 -4.67 -18.45 2.75
CA ALA A 295 -3.51 -18.09 3.55
C ALA A 295 -3.48 -18.83 4.89
N MET A 296 -4.61 -18.96 5.58
CA MET A 296 -4.68 -19.72 6.83
C MET A 296 -4.35 -21.19 6.61
N GLN A 297 -4.95 -21.84 5.60
CA GLN A 297 -4.71 -23.25 5.32
C GLN A 297 -3.24 -23.53 4.95
N VAL A 298 -2.67 -22.68 4.09
CA VAL A 298 -1.25 -22.79 3.69
C VAL A 298 -0.32 -22.50 4.87
N ALA A 299 -0.62 -21.52 5.71
CA ALA A 299 0.19 -21.22 6.91
C ALA A 299 0.17 -22.36 7.91
N GLU A 300 -0.98 -22.99 8.16
CA GLU A 300 -1.11 -24.16 9.03
C GLU A 300 -0.40 -25.39 8.46
N PHE A 301 -0.44 -25.59 7.14
CA PHE A 301 0.32 -26.64 6.46
C PHE A 301 1.83 -26.44 6.68
N LEU A 302 2.35 -25.26 6.34
CA LEU A 302 3.76 -24.93 6.48
C LEU A 302 4.25 -25.04 7.93
N LEU A 303 3.42 -24.66 8.90
CA LEU A 303 3.76 -24.74 10.33
C LEU A 303 4.02 -26.20 10.79
N ARG A 304 3.37 -27.17 10.17
CA ARG A 304 3.54 -28.61 10.47
C ARG A 304 4.73 -29.25 9.77
N GLN A 305 5.36 -28.56 8.80
CA GLN A 305 6.44 -29.15 7.99
C GLN A 305 7.76 -29.21 8.75
N PRO A 306 8.43 -30.39 8.82
CA PRO A 306 9.68 -30.55 9.57
C PRO A 306 10.84 -29.72 9.00
N LYS A 307 10.82 -29.41 7.69
CA LYS A 307 11.83 -28.61 6.98
C LYS A 307 11.62 -27.09 7.12
N VAL A 308 10.46 -26.67 7.65
CA VAL A 308 10.16 -25.26 7.93
C VAL A 308 10.60 -24.92 9.35
N ARG A 309 11.38 -23.85 9.49
CA ARG A 309 11.88 -23.33 10.77
C ARG A 309 10.82 -22.49 11.48
N ARG A 310 10.16 -21.60 10.73
CA ARG A 310 9.23 -20.61 11.26
C ARG A 310 8.23 -20.21 10.17
N VAL A 311 7.01 -19.96 10.57
CA VAL A 311 5.98 -19.32 9.73
C VAL A 311 5.50 -18.06 10.44
N VAL A 312 5.46 -16.95 9.71
CA VAL A 312 4.96 -15.66 10.21
C VAL A 312 3.74 -15.25 9.40
N TYR A 313 2.60 -15.30 10.05
CA TYR A 313 1.32 -14.89 9.48
C TYR A 313 0.42 -14.34 10.60
N PRO A 314 -0.11 -13.11 10.46
CA PRO A 314 -0.91 -12.50 11.53
C PRO A 314 -2.15 -13.29 11.93
N GLY A 315 -2.65 -14.17 11.04
CA GLY A 315 -3.79 -15.06 11.32
C GLY A 315 -3.50 -16.23 12.23
N LEU A 316 -2.25 -16.65 12.39
CA LEU A 316 -1.89 -17.81 13.20
C LEU A 316 -2.05 -17.54 14.70
N PRO A 317 -2.50 -18.54 15.48
CA PRO A 317 -2.63 -18.41 16.94
C PRO A 317 -1.32 -18.10 17.67
N ASN A 318 -0.18 -18.53 17.11
CA ASN A 318 1.16 -18.33 17.67
C ASN A 318 1.87 -17.09 17.10
N PHE A 319 1.19 -16.22 16.39
CA PHE A 319 1.76 -14.97 15.93
C PHE A 319 2.17 -14.09 17.14
N ALA A 320 3.44 -13.66 17.17
CA ALA A 320 4.02 -12.98 18.33
C ALA A 320 3.28 -11.70 18.73
N GLN A 321 2.72 -10.98 17.74
CA GLN A 321 2.00 -9.72 17.95
C GLN A 321 0.47 -9.90 17.78
N ARG A 322 -0.07 -11.05 18.18
CA ARG A 322 -1.48 -11.41 17.95
C ARG A 322 -2.46 -10.36 18.49
N GLU A 323 -2.24 -9.85 19.69
CA GLU A 323 -3.13 -8.85 20.30
C GLU A 323 -3.14 -7.54 19.49
N LEU A 324 -1.97 -7.12 19.00
CA LEU A 324 -1.85 -5.96 18.13
C LEU A 324 -2.56 -6.23 16.79
N ALA A 325 -2.36 -7.41 16.19
CA ALA A 325 -3.02 -7.79 14.95
C ALA A 325 -4.55 -7.72 15.07
N HIS A 326 -5.12 -8.30 16.13
CA HIS A 326 -6.57 -8.26 16.38
C HIS A 326 -7.12 -6.86 16.61
N ARG A 327 -6.32 -5.95 17.19
CA ARG A 327 -6.73 -4.56 17.45
C ARG A 327 -6.59 -3.65 16.23
N GLN A 328 -5.57 -3.88 15.39
CA GLN A 328 -5.18 -2.98 14.32
C GLN A 328 -5.62 -3.48 12.93
N MET A 329 -5.51 -4.78 12.68
CA MET A 329 -5.89 -5.40 11.40
C MET A 329 -7.35 -5.81 11.42
N THR A 330 -8.22 -4.85 11.08
CA THR A 330 -9.67 -5.06 11.11
C THR A 330 -10.33 -4.56 9.84
N THR A 331 -11.36 -5.31 9.41
CA THR A 331 -12.27 -4.85 8.36
C THR A 331 -13.02 -3.58 8.81
N PRO A 332 -13.66 -2.87 7.87
CA PRO A 332 -14.47 -1.70 8.22
C PRO A 332 -15.64 -1.97 9.18
N ASP A 333 -16.07 -3.21 9.32
CA ASP A 333 -17.10 -3.61 10.28
C ASP A 333 -16.53 -4.22 11.56
N GLY A 334 -15.20 -4.12 11.78
CA GLY A 334 -14.51 -4.48 12.99
C GLY A 334 -14.10 -5.96 13.11
N SER A 335 -14.33 -6.77 12.08
CA SER A 335 -13.89 -8.17 12.08
C SER A 335 -12.38 -8.25 11.84
N PHE A 336 -11.72 -9.21 12.48
CA PHE A 336 -10.29 -9.46 12.27
C PHE A 336 -9.98 -9.85 10.82
N ALA A 337 -8.96 -9.25 10.24
CA ALA A 337 -8.57 -9.42 8.84
C ALA A 337 -7.04 -9.51 8.69
N PRO A 338 -6.44 -10.70 8.83
CA PRO A 338 -4.99 -10.88 8.86
C PRO A 338 -4.27 -10.67 7.52
N GLY A 339 -5.02 -10.44 6.44
CA GLY A 339 -4.42 -10.36 5.10
C GLY A 339 -4.08 -11.73 4.51
N HIS A 340 -3.33 -11.73 3.41
CA HIS A 340 -3.01 -12.95 2.67
C HIS A 340 -1.50 -13.15 2.43
N MET A 341 -0.68 -12.28 3.00
CA MET A 341 0.77 -12.35 2.89
C MET A 341 1.34 -13.27 3.96
N LEU A 342 2.24 -14.17 3.56
CA LEU A 342 2.97 -15.08 4.43
C LEU A 342 4.47 -14.86 4.30
N TYR A 343 5.18 -15.03 5.39
CA TYR A 343 6.63 -15.20 5.40
C TYR A 343 6.98 -16.47 6.16
N PHE A 344 7.84 -17.31 5.59
CA PHE A 344 8.33 -18.50 6.26
C PHE A 344 9.82 -18.70 6.01
N GLU A 345 10.48 -19.48 6.86
CA GLU A 345 11.91 -19.76 6.79
C GLU A 345 12.15 -21.25 6.72
N LEU A 346 12.99 -21.67 5.78
CA LEU A 346 13.45 -23.06 5.71
C LEU A 346 14.62 -23.28 6.69
N LYS A 347 14.73 -24.52 7.16
CA LYS A 347 15.83 -24.96 8.01
C LYS A 347 17.06 -25.23 7.16
N GLY A 348 18.21 -24.73 7.61
CA GLY A 348 19.49 -25.20 7.13
C GLY A 348 19.91 -26.51 7.81
N LYS A 349 20.80 -27.28 7.20
CA LYS A 349 21.44 -28.44 7.81
C LYS A 349 22.16 -27.98 9.08
N ASN A 350 21.85 -28.65 10.21
CA ASN A 350 22.43 -28.32 11.52
C ASN A 350 22.25 -26.87 11.97
N GLY A 351 21.23 -26.14 11.44
CA GLY A 351 20.99 -24.74 11.76
C GLY A 351 21.91 -23.75 11.03
N ASP A 352 22.70 -24.20 10.06
CA ASP A 352 23.59 -23.35 9.28
C ASP A 352 22.82 -22.42 8.33
N VAL A 353 23.21 -21.14 8.33
CA VAL A 353 22.54 -20.07 7.56
C VAL A 353 22.75 -20.25 6.05
N LYS A 354 23.94 -20.67 5.64
CA LYS A 354 24.26 -20.87 4.23
C LYS A 354 23.45 -22.02 3.63
N SER A 355 23.35 -23.14 4.34
CA SER A 355 22.53 -24.26 3.88
C SER A 355 21.02 -23.94 3.91
N ALA A 356 20.57 -23.01 4.77
CA ALA A 356 19.20 -22.50 4.72
C ALA A 356 18.95 -21.66 3.46
N ALA A 357 19.93 -20.83 3.07
CA ALA A 357 19.87 -20.07 1.81
C ALA A 357 19.79 -21.01 0.60
N GLU A 358 20.68 -22.01 0.53
CA GLU A 358 20.69 -23.01 -0.53
C GLU A 358 19.37 -23.83 -0.58
N ALA A 359 18.78 -24.11 0.58
CA ALA A 359 17.49 -24.78 0.67
C ALA A 359 16.37 -23.90 0.10
N ALA A 360 16.34 -22.62 0.44
CA ALA A 360 15.35 -21.68 -0.08
C ALA A 360 15.49 -21.49 -1.60
N GLU A 361 16.71 -21.43 -2.12
CA GLU A 361 16.99 -21.34 -3.54
C GLU A 361 16.44 -22.58 -4.29
N ARG A 362 16.82 -23.79 -3.85
CA ARG A 362 16.30 -25.04 -4.47
C ARG A 362 14.78 -25.14 -4.42
N PHE A 363 14.17 -24.72 -3.30
CA PHE A 363 12.73 -24.72 -3.15
C PHE A 363 12.06 -23.79 -4.17
N VAL A 364 12.55 -22.55 -4.27
CA VAL A 364 11.98 -21.54 -5.16
C VAL A 364 12.24 -21.89 -6.63
N ASP A 365 13.41 -22.44 -6.96
CA ASP A 365 13.75 -22.90 -8.32
C ASP A 365 12.87 -24.09 -8.74
N TYR A 366 12.60 -25.04 -7.83
CA TYR A 366 11.66 -26.12 -8.10
C TYR A 366 10.26 -25.58 -8.41
N ILE A 367 9.77 -24.63 -7.61
CA ILE A 367 8.49 -23.95 -7.87
C ILE A 367 8.50 -23.30 -9.26
N ALA A 368 9.56 -22.59 -9.60
CA ALA A 368 9.68 -21.92 -10.90
C ALA A 368 9.64 -22.88 -12.08
N GLU A 369 10.19 -24.09 -11.90
CA GLU A 369 10.28 -25.08 -12.97
C GLU A 369 9.05 -25.98 -13.08
N LYS A 370 8.44 -26.35 -11.95
CA LYS A 370 7.46 -27.45 -11.87
C LYS A 370 6.07 -27.04 -11.42
N SER A 371 5.92 -25.98 -10.61
CA SER A 371 4.61 -25.61 -10.07
C SER A 371 3.68 -25.06 -11.16
N TYR A 372 2.43 -25.45 -11.11
CA TYR A 372 1.37 -24.89 -11.94
C TYR A 372 0.62 -23.75 -11.23
N THR A 373 0.51 -23.82 -9.91
CA THR A 373 -0.32 -22.89 -9.11
C THR A 373 0.49 -21.74 -8.53
N VAL A 374 1.77 -21.94 -8.22
CA VAL A 374 2.62 -20.94 -7.59
C VAL A 374 3.65 -20.42 -8.60
N THR A 375 3.71 -19.12 -8.78
CA THR A 375 4.60 -18.49 -9.76
C THR A 375 5.75 -17.75 -9.07
N LEU A 376 7.00 -18.09 -9.42
CA LEU A 376 8.15 -17.28 -9.03
C LEU A 376 8.09 -15.92 -9.76
N ALA A 377 7.81 -14.88 -9.03
CA ALA A 377 7.82 -13.51 -9.55
C ALA A 377 7.95 -12.49 -8.42
N VAL A 378 8.56 -11.37 -8.75
CA VAL A 378 8.47 -10.17 -7.90
C VAL A 378 7.04 -9.64 -7.92
N SER A 379 6.69 -8.77 -6.98
CA SER A 379 5.34 -8.26 -6.77
C SER A 379 4.52 -9.12 -5.80
N LEU A 380 3.24 -8.77 -5.65
CA LEU A 380 2.29 -9.41 -4.71
C LEU A 380 0.87 -8.93 -5.04
N GLY A 381 -0.12 -9.49 -4.34
CA GLY A 381 -1.48 -8.95 -4.33
C GLY A 381 -2.26 -9.16 -5.63
N GLN A 382 -1.92 -10.23 -6.35
CA GLN A 382 -2.63 -10.60 -7.57
C GLN A 382 -3.61 -11.76 -7.30
N ILE A 383 -4.44 -12.05 -8.31
CA ILE A 383 -5.29 -13.25 -8.32
C ILE A 383 -4.48 -14.55 -8.42
N LYS A 384 -3.20 -14.45 -8.81
CA LYS A 384 -2.26 -15.58 -8.85
C LYS A 384 -1.39 -15.58 -7.60
N THR A 385 -1.08 -16.77 -7.10
CA THR A 385 -0.12 -16.97 -6.01
C THR A 385 1.30 -16.72 -6.48
N LEU A 386 1.99 -15.78 -5.81
CA LEU A 386 3.36 -15.39 -6.12
C LEU A 386 4.29 -15.75 -4.98
N ILE A 387 5.49 -16.23 -5.34
CA ILE A 387 6.55 -16.57 -4.39
C ILE A 387 7.85 -15.84 -4.74
N GLU A 388 8.63 -15.48 -3.73
CA GLU A 388 9.99 -14.97 -3.91
C GLU A 388 10.86 -15.25 -2.69
N ASN A 389 12.19 -15.22 -2.89
CA ASN A 389 13.17 -15.08 -1.81
C ASN A 389 13.53 -13.58 -1.69
N PRO A 390 13.00 -12.85 -0.69
CA PRO A 390 13.24 -11.43 -0.60
C PRO A 390 14.71 -11.06 -0.36
N PHE A 391 15.47 -11.91 0.33
CA PHE A 391 16.87 -11.68 0.67
C PHE A 391 17.75 -11.54 -0.58
N SER A 392 17.56 -12.41 -1.57
CA SER A 392 18.33 -12.41 -2.81
C SER A 392 17.67 -11.67 -3.97
N MET A 393 16.34 -11.37 -3.91
CA MET A 393 15.59 -10.72 -4.97
C MET A 393 15.27 -9.25 -4.65
N THR A 394 14.15 -8.98 -3.97
CA THR A 394 13.65 -7.61 -3.78
C THR A 394 14.51 -6.74 -2.87
N HIS A 395 15.34 -7.32 -2.01
CA HIS A 395 16.30 -6.63 -1.15
C HIS A 395 17.75 -6.84 -1.60
N ALA A 396 18.00 -7.28 -2.83
CA ALA A 396 19.36 -7.53 -3.34
C ALA A 396 20.29 -6.31 -3.25
N SER A 397 19.74 -5.10 -3.37
CA SER A 397 20.48 -3.84 -3.28
C SER A 397 20.84 -3.41 -1.84
N VAL A 398 20.26 -4.04 -0.82
CA VAL A 398 20.55 -3.75 0.59
C VAL A 398 21.77 -4.57 1.01
N PRO A 399 22.77 -3.98 1.72
CA PRO A 399 23.93 -4.72 2.23
C PRO A 399 23.52 -5.92 3.09
N GLU A 400 24.26 -7.03 2.97
CA GLU A 400 23.89 -8.29 3.61
C GLU A 400 23.84 -8.20 5.14
N ASP A 401 24.80 -7.48 5.72
CA ASP A 401 24.87 -7.22 7.17
C ASP A 401 23.67 -6.38 7.66
N GLU A 402 23.17 -5.47 6.85
CA GLU A 402 21.95 -4.70 7.15
C GLU A 402 20.70 -5.59 7.07
N LYS A 403 20.60 -6.44 6.05
CA LYS A 403 19.52 -7.40 5.94
C LYS A 403 19.43 -8.31 7.16
N ILE A 404 20.55 -8.89 7.57
CA ILE A 404 20.60 -9.79 8.73
C ILE A 404 20.29 -9.03 10.03
N ARG A 405 20.85 -7.85 10.23
CA ARG A 405 20.56 -7.00 11.40
C ARG A 405 19.11 -6.61 11.52
N SER A 406 18.44 -6.39 10.40
CA SER A 406 17.01 -6.08 10.35
C SER A 406 16.09 -7.32 10.48
N GLY A 407 16.67 -8.53 10.63
CA GLY A 407 15.91 -9.77 10.83
C GLY A 407 15.53 -10.51 9.55
N LEU A 408 15.94 -10.02 8.38
CA LEU A 408 15.73 -10.71 7.11
C LEU A 408 16.71 -11.89 6.99
N GLN A 409 16.17 -13.09 6.80
CA GLN A 409 16.97 -14.32 6.78
C GLN A 409 17.20 -14.80 5.34
N PRO A 410 18.41 -15.34 5.01
CA PRO A 410 18.69 -15.89 3.68
C PRO A 410 17.78 -17.06 3.29
N GLY A 411 17.37 -17.88 4.27
CA GLY A 411 16.40 -18.98 4.09
C GLY A 411 14.94 -18.53 4.08
N GLY A 412 14.66 -17.22 4.08
CA GLY A 412 13.33 -16.64 4.14
C GLY A 412 12.63 -16.61 2.79
N ILE A 413 11.36 -16.95 2.78
CA ILE A 413 10.51 -17.00 1.59
C ILE A 413 9.24 -16.20 1.87
N ARG A 414 8.86 -15.31 0.94
CA ARG A 414 7.58 -14.60 0.97
C ARG A 414 6.60 -15.22 -0.01
N LEU A 415 5.38 -15.46 0.44
CA LEU A 415 4.29 -15.99 -0.35
C LEU A 415 3.10 -15.01 -0.32
N SER A 416 2.62 -14.65 -1.49
CA SER A 416 1.42 -13.83 -1.71
C SER A 416 0.32 -14.71 -2.27
N LEU A 417 -0.68 -15.08 -1.45
CA LEU A 417 -1.72 -16.01 -1.86
C LEU A 417 -2.69 -15.37 -2.85
N GLY A 418 -2.96 -16.09 -3.94
CA GLY A 418 -3.93 -15.76 -4.96
C GLY A 418 -5.33 -16.32 -4.68
N LEU A 419 -6.06 -16.66 -5.75
CA LEU A 419 -7.41 -17.19 -5.72
C LEU A 419 -7.49 -18.65 -6.14
N GLU A 420 -6.35 -19.30 -6.38
CA GLU A 420 -6.26 -20.73 -6.68
C GLU A 420 -6.84 -21.56 -5.52
N ASP A 421 -7.22 -22.80 -5.81
CA ASP A 421 -7.61 -23.73 -4.75
C ASP A 421 -6.41 -24.01 -3.82
N TRP A 422 -6.59 -23.80 -2.54
CA TRP A 422 -5.50 -23.94 -1.57
C TRP A 422 -4.97 -25.37 -1.45
N HIS A 423 -5.75 -26.39 -1.84
CA HIS A 423 -5.26 -27.78 -1.88
C HIS A 423 -4.20 -27.96 -2.96
N ASP A 424 -4.40 -27.35 -4.13
CA ASP A 424 -3.44 -27.39 -5.22
C ASP A 424 -2.17 -26.61 -4.88
N ILE A 425 -2.33 -25.43 -4.23
CA ILE A 425 -1.18 -24.66 -3.72
C ILE A 425 -0.37 -25.50 -2.73
N ILE A 426 -1.04 -26.18 -1.78
CA ILE A 426 -0.37 -27.03 -0.80
C ILE A 426 0.35 -28.20 -1.47
N ALA A 427 -0.26 -28.84 -2.46
CA ALA A 427 0.38 -29.95 -3.19
C ALA A 427 1.68 -29.49 -3.88
N ASP A 428 1.67 -28.36 -4.58
CA ASP A 428 2.87 -27.80 -5.23
C ASP A 428 3.96 -27.42 -4.19
N LEU A 429 3.57 -26.88 -3.02
CA LEU A 429 4.50 -26.56 -1.94
C LEU A 429 5.07 -27.84 -1.26
N GLU A 430 4.26 -28.89 -1.13
CA GLU A 430 4.69 -30.19 -0.59
C GLU A 430 5.75 -30.84 -1.48
N ASP A 431 5.49 -30.90 -2.80
CA ASP A 431 6.44 -31.38 -3.79
C ASP A 431 7.76 -30.57 -3.75
N ALA A 432 7.69 -29.25 -3.63
CA ALA A 432 8.87 -28.41 -3.50
C ALA A 432 9.64 -28.63 -2.19
N LEU A 433 8.95 -29.00 -1.12
CA LEU A 433 9.61 -29.39 0.13
C LEU A 433 10.38 -30.71 0.02
N GLU A 434 10.00 -31.62 -0.89
CA GLU A 434 10.72 -32.90 -1.05
C GLU A 434 12.16 -32.71 -1.54
N VAL A 435 12.45 -31.67 -2.32
CA VAL A 435 13.78 -31.42 -2.91
C VAL A 435 14.74 -30.63 -2.00
N VAL A 436 14.32 -30.29 -0.76
CA VAL A 436 15.12 -29.45 0.20
C VAL A 436 15.73 -30.30 1.32
#